data_9d1895b78bce8ab6eff52643ee934347
#
_entry.id   9d1895b78bce8ab6eff52643ee934347
#
_cell.length_a   1.000
_cell.length_b   1.000
_cell.length_c   1.000
_cell.angle_alpha   90.00
_cell.angle_beta   90.00
_cell.angle_gamma   90.00
#
_symmetry.space_group_name_H-M   'P 1'
#
loop_
_entity.id
_entity.type
_entity.pdbx_description
1 polymer ?
#
loop_
_entity_poly.entity_id
_entity_poly.type
_entity_poly.pdbx_seq_one_letter_code
_entity_poly.pdbx_strand_id
1 'polypeptide(L)'
;MEGIKVSHVYKAFGKEQVLQDISFTIPEGQIYGVVGNNGSGKTVLMKCICGFLKCDCGVIEVNGKRVGKDVDFPDHLGVIIETPGFLPNLTGYKNLKILASLKARIGKEEIRATMQKVGLDPDMKKPVSKYSLGMRQRLGIAQAIMENPDILILDEPFNGLDRYGVVEIRELLKQLKADGKAILLASHNAQDIEDLCDDVRDLTWKEERKDK
;
A
#
# COMPACT_ATOMS: atom_id res chain seq x y z
N MET A 1 -12.95 12.83 5.64
CA MET A 1 -13.12 11.41 5.16
C MET A 1 -12.81 10.47 6.32
N GLU A 2 -13.25 9.21 6.34
CA GLU A 2 -13.17 8.40 7.58
C GLU A 2 -11.93 7.46 7.64
N GLY A 3 -11.08 7.43 6.61
CA GLY A 3 -9.90 6.57 6.56
C GLY A 3 -10.23 5.07 6.46
N ILE A 4 -9.48 4.22 7.18
CA ILE A 4 -9.67 2.76 7.22
C ILE A 4 -10.09 2.34 8.62
N LYS A 5 -11.12 1.49 8.72
CA LYS A 5 -11.53 0.85 9.97
C LYS A 5 -11.62 -0.66 9.78
N VAL A 6 -10.92 -1.38 10.60
CA VAL A 6 -10.89 -2.85 10.65
C VAL A 6 -11.44 -3.29 12.00
N SER A 7 -12.45 -4.15 12.01
CA SER A 7 -13.16 -4.56 13.24
C SER A 7 -13.33 -6.08 13.27
N HIS A 8 -12.66 -6.71 14.24
CA HIS A 8 -12.75 -8.15 14.54
C HIS A 8 -12.57 -9.03 13.30
N VAL A 9 -11.55 -8.73 12.48
CA VAL A 9 -11.30 -9.45 11.22
C VAL A 9 -10.58 -10.77 11.47
N TYR A 10 -11.10 -11.81 10.87
CA TYR A 10 -10.54 -13.16 10.85
C TYR A 10 -10.36 -13.64 9.43
N LYS A 11 -9.27 -14.39 9.18
CA LYS A 11 -9.02 -15.06 7.90
C LYS A 11 -8.24 -16.34 8.09
N ALA A 12 -8.74 -17.42 7.50
CA ALA A 12 -8.09 -18.73 7.48
C ALA A 12 -7.96 -19.27 6.05
N PHE A 13 -6.99 -20.12 5.83
CA PHE A 13 -6.82 -20.92 4.63
C PHE A 13 -6.79 -22.41 5.02
N GLY A 14 -7.89 -23.11 4.75
CA GLY A 14 -8.07 -24.45 5.24
C GLY A 14 -8.09 -24.49 6.78
N LYS A 15 -7.10 -25.14 7.38
CA LYS A 15 -6.97 -25.22 8.86
C LYS A 15 -6.03 -24.15 9.45
N GLU A 16 -5.36 -23.39 8.61
CA GLU A 16 -4.39 -22.38 9.04
C GLU A 16 -5.07 -21.02 9.26
N GLN A 17 -5.13 -20.57 10.53
CA GLN A 17 -5.61 -19.24 10.91
C GLN A 17 -4.49 -18.21 10.66
N VAL A 18 -4.70 -17.31 9.70
CA VAL A 18 -3.71 -16.28 9.30
C VAL A 18 -4.00 -14.96 10.00
N LEU A 19 -5.26 -14.50 9.99
CA LEU A 19 -5.68 -13.30 10.75
C LEU A 19 -6.63 -13.74 11.86
N GLN A 20 -6.39 -13.23 13.07
CA GLN A 20 -7.19 -13.55 14.26
C GLN A 20 -7.48 -12.26 15.04
N ASP A 21 -8.75 -11.90 15.10
CA ASP A 21 -9.28 -10.74 15.85
C ASP A 21 -8.53 -9.44 15.60
N ILE A 22 -8.35 -9.10 14.33
CA ILE A 22 -7.65 -7.88 13.95
C ILE A 22 -8.61 -6.71 14.00
N SER A 23 -8.28 -5.71 14.85
CA SER A 23 -9.05 -4.48 15.00
C SER A 23 -8.12 -3.28 15.12
N PHE A 24 -8.35 -2.25 14.30
CA PHE A 24 -7.67 -0.95 14.34
C PHE A 24 -8.41 0.07 13.47
N THR A 25 -8.02 1.34 13.63
CA THR A 25 -8.53 2.45 12.79
C THR A 25 -7.35 3.30 12.33
N ILE A 26 -7.38 3.71 11.07
CA ILE A 26 -6.41 4.64 10.49
C ILE A 26 -7.19 5.88 10.05
N PRO A 27 -7.16 6.96 10.82
CA PRO A 27 -7.77 8.22 10.40
C PRO A 27 -6.95 8.91 9.30
N GLU A 28 -7.53 9.92 8.70
CA GLU A 28 -6.81 10.81 7.77
C GLU A 28 -5.58 11.44 8.43
N GLY A 29 -4.55 11.66 7.62
CA GLY A 29 -3.31 12.28 8.06
C GLY A 29 -2.49 11.43 9.01
N GLN A 30 -2.67 10.11 9.00
CA GLN A 30 -1.88 9.17 9.80
C GLN A 30 -1.24 8.07 8.96
N ILE A 31 -0.08 7.63 9.41
CA ILE A 31 0.61 6.42 8.91
C ILE A 31 0.51 5.34 9.97
N TYR A 32 -0.11 4.23 9.63
CA TYR A 32 -0.26 3.06 10.50
C TYR A 32 0.66 1.94 10.03
N GLY A 33 1.53 1.49 10.91
CA GLY A 33 2.47 0.43 10.66
C GLY A 33 1.86 -0.95 10.91
N VAL A 34 2.13 -1.90 10.03
CA VAL A 34 1.87 -3.32 10.27
C VAL A 34 3.18 -4.07 10.21
N VAL A 35 3.59 -4.62 11.33
CA VAL A 35 4.83 -5.38 11.46
C VAL A 35 4.56 -6.86 11.70
N GLY A 36 5.55 -7.68 11.46
CA GLY A 36 5.45 -9.12 11.68
C GLY A 36 6.39 -9.89 10.75
N ASN A 37 6.68 -11.14 11.10
CA ASN A 37 7.53 -12.02 10.31
C ASN A 37 6.94 -12.31 8.91
N ASN A 38 7.75 -12.85 8.01
CA ASN A 38 7.24 -13.35 6.74
C ASN A 38 6.18 -14.45 7.02
N GLY A 39 5.04 -14.34 6.34
CA GLY A 39 3.91 -15.26 6.57
C GLY A 39 3.00 -14.87 7.76
N SER A 40 3.24 -13.77 8.48
CA SER A 40 2.38 -13.34 9.61
C SER A 40 1.00 -12.82 9.19
N GLY A 41 0.74 -12.66 7.88
CA GLY A 41 -0.56 -12.21 7.38
C GLY A 41 -0.63 -10.74 6.95
N LYS A 42 0.48 -9.98 6.94
CA LYS A 42 0.49 -8.56 6.51
C LYS A 42 -0.15 -8.37 5.13
N THR A 43 0.35 -9.09 4.14
CA THR A 43 -0.16 -9.05 2.76
C THR A 43 -1.61 -9.54 2.68
N VAL A 44 -2.00 -10.54 3.49
CA VAL A 44 -3.38 -11.04 3.56
C VAL A 44 -4.32 -9.96 4.10
N LEU A 45 -3.94 -9.27 5.17
CA LEU A 45 -4.69 -8.15 5.72
C LEU A 45 -4.87 -7.03 4.69
N MET A 46 -3.80 -6.62 4.03
CA MET A 46 -3.83 -5.61 2.98
C MET A 46 -4.74 -6.01 1.82
N LYS A 47 -4.68 -7.27 1.37
CA LYS A 47 -5.58 -7.80 0.33
C LYS A 47 -7.05 -7.79 0.77
N CYS A 48 -7.34 -8.05 2.06
CA CYS A 48 -8.69 -7.94 2.60
C CYS A 48 -9.20 -6.49 2.57
N ILE A 49 -8.36 -5.52 2.96
CA ILE A 49 -8.71 -4.09 2.96
C ILE A 49 -8.95 -3.59 1.53
N CYS A 50 -8.17 -4.05 0.56
CA CYS A 50 -8.34 -3.71 -0.86
C CYS A 50 -9.56 -4.38 -1.53
N GLY A 51 -10.21 -5.36 -0.88
CA GLY A 51 -11.27 -6.15 -1.50
C GLY A 51 -10.77 -7.28 -2.41
N PHE A 52 -9.46 -7.51 -2.51
CA PHE A 52 -8.90 -8.61 -3.31
C PHE A 52 -9.10 -9.97 -2.66
N LEU A 53 -9.39 -9.98 -1.36
CA LEU A 53 -9.64 -11.20 -0.57
C LEU A 53 -10.76 -10.94 0.43
N LYS A 54 -11.75 -11.82 0.48
CA LYS A 54 -12.84 -11.75 1.47
C LYS A 54 -12.35 -12.27 2.82
N CYS A 55 -12.58 -11.50 3.89
CA CYS A 55 -12.42 -11.99 5.26
C CYS A 55 -13.52 -13.01 5.62
N ASP A 56 -13.23 -13.92 6.56
CA ASP A 56 -14.18 -14.95 6.97
C ASP A 56 -15.18 -14.41 8.02
N CYS A 57 -14.69 -13.51 8.90
CA CYS A 57 -15.50 -12.78 9.88
C CYS A 57 -14.97 -11.36 10.04
N GLY A 58 -15.77 -10.50 10.68
CA GLY A 58 -15.44 -9.12 10.95
C GLY A 58 -15.93 -8.17 9.85
N VAL A 59 -15.54 -6.90 9.97
CA VAL A 59 -15.95 -5.83 9.06
C VAL A 59 -14.73 -4.97 8.73
N ILE A 60 -14.58 -4.64 7.45
CA ILE A 60 -13.61 -3.67 6.97
C ILE A 60 -14.39 -2.53 6.30
N GLU A 61 -14.14 -1.29 6.77
CA GLU A 61 -14.71 -0.08 6.20
C GLU A 61 -13.58 0.81 5.67
N VAL A 62 -13.76 1.30 4.46
CA VAL A 62 -12.84 2.22 3.78
C VAL A 62 -13.65 3.44 3.34
N ASN A 63 -13.30 4.62 3.85
CA ASN A 63 -14.09 5.85 3.65
C ASN A 63 -15.58 5.66 3.95
N GLY A 64 -15.90 4.97 5.07
CA GLY A 64 -17.27 4.72 5.53
C GLY A 64 -18.06 3.68 4.74
N LYS A 65 -17.47 3.02 3.74
CA LYS A 65 -18.08 1.95 2.95
C LYS A 65 -17.52 0.60 3.34
N ARG A 66 -18.39 -0.38 3.55
CA ARG A 66 -18.00 -1.76 3.89
C ARG A 66 -17.52 -2.50 2.66
N VAL A 67 -16.28 -2.98 2.72
CA VAL A 67 -15.67 -3.80 1.67
C VAL A 67 -16.33 -5.18 1.63
N GLY A 68 -16.70 -5.62 0.42
CA GLY A 68 -17.40 -6.88 0.17
C GLY A 68 -18.91 -6.85 0.49
N LYS A 69 -19.47 -5.65 0.83
CA LYS A 69 -20.92 -5.45 1.02
C LYS A 69 -21.45 -4.23 0.27
N ASP A 70 -20.91 -3.05 0.54
CA ASP A 70 -21.32 -1.79 -0.09
C ASP A 70 -20.52 -1.54 -1.36
N VAL A 71 -19.26 -2.01 -1.39
CA VAL A 71 -18.34 -1.94 -2.52
C VAL A 71 -17.50 -3.23 -2.58
N ASP A 72 -17.21 -3.73 -3.78
CA ASP A 72 -16.26 -4.83 -3.97
C ASP A 72 -14.82 -4.33 -3.82
N PHE A 73 -14.53 -3.17 -4.41
CA PHE A 73 -13.22 -2.51 -4.36
C PHE A 73 -13.40 -1.05 -3.93
N PRO A 74 -12.69 -0.60 -2.88
CA PRO A 74 -12.72 0.79 -2.47
C PRO A 74 -12.18 1.72 -3.57
N ASP A 75 -12.85 2.86 -3.76
CA ASP A 75 -12.35 3.94 -4.62
C ASP A 75 -11.29 4.78 -3.90
N HIS A 76 -10.56 5.61 -4.68
CA HIS A 76 -9.53 6.52 -4.17
C HIS A 76 -8.45 5.83 -3.33
N LEU A 77 -8.10 4.60 -3.73
CA LEU A 77 -7.10 3.76 -3.10
C LEU A 77 -5.87 3.62 -3.99
N GLY A 78 -4.70 3.98 -3.46
CA GLY A 78 -3.40 3.70 -4.07
C GLY A 78 -2.76 2.48 -3.42
N VAL A 79 -2.27 1.54 -4.22
CA VAL A 79 -1.85 0.23 -3.69
C VAL A 79 -0.51 -0.21 -4.26
N ILE A 80 0.37 -0.66 -3.37
CA ILE A 80 1.51 -1.53 -3.67
C ILE A 80 1.38 -2.76 -2.78
N ILE A 81 1.06 -3.89 -3.37
CA ILE A 81 1.04 -5.20 -2.71
C ILE A 81 1.84 -6.16 -3.57
N GLU A 82 2.86 -6.79 -2.99
CA GLU A 82 3.80 -7.63 -3.71
C GLU A 82 4.56 -6.84 -4.81
N THR A 83 4.89 -7.47 -5.93
CA THR A 83 5.64 -6.84 -7.02
C THR A 83 4.68 -6.28 -8.06
N PRO A 84 4.74 -4.98 -8.38
CA PRO A 84 3.90 -4.40 -9.44
C PRO A 84 4.14 -5.05 -10.81
N GLY A 85 3.06 -5.49 -11.45
CA GLY A 85 3.08 -6.16 -12.75
C GLY A 85 3.11 -5.18 -13.92
N PHE A 86 4.28 -4.61 -14.22
CA PHE A 86 4.45 -3.72 -15.38
C PHE A 86 4.69 -4.49 -16.67
N LEU A 87 4.26 -3.90 -17.80
CA LEU A 87 4.58 -4.41 -19.13
C LEU A 87 6.07 -4.23 -19.42
N PRO A 88 6.85 -5.32 -19.53
CA PRO A 88 8.31 -5.26 -19.49
C PRO A 88 8.93 -4.54 -20.69
N ASN A 89 8.27 -4.58 -21.84
CA ASN A 89 8.75 -4.00 -23.10
C ASN A 89 8.40 -2.51 -23.27
N LEU A 90 7.64 -1.93 -22.33
CA LEU A 90 7.28 -0.52 -22.35
C LEU A 90 8.14 0.28 -21.36
N THR A 91 8.25 1.60 -21.61
CA THR A 91 8.87 2.53 -20.67
C THR A 91 7.98 2.73 -19.44
N GLY A 92 8.53 3.23 -18.31
CA GLY A 92 7.75 3.54 -17.11
C GLY A 92 6.59 4.49 -17.42
N TYR A 93 6.86 5.58 -18.14
CA TYR A 93 5.81 6.51 -18.56
C TYR A 93 4.67 5.84 -19.35
N LYS A 94 4.99 4.95 -20.30
CA LYS A 94 3.96 4.25 -21.10
C LYS A 94 3.12 3.30 -20.22
N ASN A 95 3.74 2.63 -19.26
CA ASN A 95 3.03 1.81 -18.27
C ASN A 95 2.02 2.63 -17.47
N LEU A 96 2.46 3.75 -16.87
CA LEU A 96 1.57 4.63 -16.10
C LEU A 96 0.47 5.23 -16.98
N LYS A 97 0.77 5.61 -18.22
CA LYS A 97 -0.22 6.15 -19.17
C LYS A 97 -1.33 5.14 -19.47
N ILE A 98 -1.01 3.86 -19.66
CA ILE A 98 -2.01 2.81 -19.87
C ILE A 98 -2.91 2.69 -18.65
N LEU A 99 -2.35 2.64 -17.44
CA LEU A 99 -3.12 2.54 -16.20
C LEU A 99 -4.01 3.78 -16.00
N ALA A 100 -3.47 4.98 -16.20
CA ALA A 100 -4.24 6.22 -16.11
C ALA A 100 -5.42 6.26 -17.10
N SER A 101 -5.27 5.66 -18.28
CA SER A 101 -6.34 5.62 -19.30
C SER A 101 -7.55 4.78 -18.89
N LEU A 102 -7.42 3.86 -17.92
CA LEU A 102 -8.53 3.01 -17.46
C LEU A 102 -9.60 3.81 -16.72
N LYS A 103 -9.21 4.82 -15.98
CA LYS A 103 -10.13 5.70 -15.24
C LYS A 103 -10.25 7.10 -15.84
N ALA A 104 -9.32 7.48 -16.72
CA ALA A 104 -9.23 8.78 -17.39
C ALA A 104 -9.32 10.00 -16.44
N ARG A 105 -8.79 9.85 -15.21
CA ARG A 105 -8.82 10.91 -14.17
C ARG A 105 -7.66 11.88 -14.27
N ILE A 106 -6.53 11.45 -14.84
CA ILE A 106 -5.28 12.22 -14.93
C ILE A 106 -4.73 12.19 -16.35
N GLY A 107 -4.01 13.24 -16.71
CA GLY A 107 -3.39 13.41 -18.02
C GLY A 107 -1.88 13.23 -18.02
N LYS A 108 -1.27 13.74 -19.09
CA LYS A 108 0.17 13.62 -19.34
C LYS A 108 1.00 14.31 -18.24
N GLU A 109 0.59 15.51 -17.84
CA GLU A 109 1.39 16.35 -16.95
C GLU A 109 1.40 15.78 -15.51
N GLU A 110 0.29 15.26 -15.02
CA GLU A 110 0.21 14.61 -13.70
C GLU A 110 1.06 13.34 -13.65
N ILE A 111 1.06 12.52 -14.71
CA ILE A 111 1.91 11.33 -14.80
C ILE A 111 3.39 11.72 -14.73
N ARG A 112 3.80 12.75 -15.51
CA ARG A 112 5.18 13.23 -15.54
C ARG A 112 5.61 13.78 -14.18
N ALA A 113 4.79 14.64 -13.59
CA ALA A 113 5.04 15.21 -12.26
C ALA A 113 5.18 14.13 -11.20
N THR A 114 4.33 13.09 -11.26
CA THR A 114 4.40 11.96 -10.31
C THR A 114 5.68 11.15 -10.49
N MET A 115 6.10 10.88 -11.73
CA MET A 115 7.39 10.21 -11.98
C MET A 115 8.57 11.00 -11.40
N GLN A 116 8.58 12.33 -11.57
CA GLN A 116 9.60 13.19 -11.00
C GLN A 116 9.59 13.19 -9.47
N LYS A 117 8.39 13.21 -8.84
CA LYS A 117 8.25 13.12 -7.37
C LYS A 117 8.90 11.87 -6.78
N VAL A 118 8.89 10.75 -7.49
CA VAL A 118 9.54 9.51 -7.05
C VAL A 118 10.97 9.37 -7.57
N GLY A 119 11.57 10.39 -8.18
CA GLY A 119 12.93 10.37 -8.68
C GLY A 119 13.13 9.57 -9.96
N LEU A 120 12.11 9.46 -10.81
CA LEU A 120 12.20 8.84 -12.13
C LEU A 120 12.09 9.88 -13.24
N ASP A 121 12.98 9.78 -14.23
CA ASP A 121 12.91 10.61 -15.44
C ASP A 121 11.74 10.13 -16.34
N PRO A 122 10.70 10.97 -16.57
CA PRO A 122 9.57 10.63 -17.41
C PRO A 122 9.91 10.48 -18.89
N ASP A 123 11.05 11.03 -19.34
CA ASP A 123 11.52 10.96 -20.72
C ASP A 123 12.45 9.77 -20.99
N MET A 124 12.74 8.98 -19.97
CA MET A 124 13.58 7.79 -20.08
C MET A 124 13.03 6.81 -21.13
N LYS A 125 13.85 6.49 -22.14
CA LYS A 125 13.48 5.56 -23.22
C LYS A 125 13.70 4.09 -22.86
N LYS A 126 14.33 3.80 -21.73
CA LYS A 126 14.64 2.46 -21.25
C LYS A 126 13.35 1.70 -20.92
N PRO A 127 13.16 0.46 -21.40
CA PRO A 127 12.01 -0.36 -21.05
C PRO A 127 12.11 -0.86 -19.60
N VAL A 128 10.96 -1.13 -18.95
CA VAL A 128 10.89 -1.55 -17.55
C VAL A 128 11.64 -2.87 -17.28
N SER A 129 11.73 -3.75 -18.27
CA SER A 129 12.57 -4.97 -18.19
C SER A 129 14.04 -4.69 -17.85
N LYS A 130 14.54 -3.50 -18.19
CA LYS A 130 15.91 -3.07 -17.90
C LYS A 130 16.02 -2.16 -16.67
N TYR A 131 14.94 -1.93 -15.92
CA TYR A 131 14.97 -1.16 -14.69
C TYR A 131 15.66 -1.96 -13.56
N SER A 132 16.40 -1.27 -12.69
CA SER A 132 16.85 -1.84 -11.42
C SER A 132 15.64 -2.16 -10.52
N LEU A 133 15.86 -2.93 -9.47
CA LEU A 133 14.82 -3.19 -8.47
C LEU A 133 14.27 -1.86 -7.90
N GLY A 134 15.17 -0.96 -7.48
CA GLY A 134 14.78 0.35 -6.95
C GLY A 134 14.01 1.21 -7.96
N MET A 135 14.37 1.20 -9.26
CA MET A 135 13.60 1.90 -10.28
C MET A 135 12.19 1.31 -10.45
N ARG A 136 12.03 -0.01 -10.39
CA ARG A 136 10.70 -0.66 -10.41
C ARG A 136 9.90 -0.32 -9.18
N GLN A 137 10.54 -0.27 -8.02
CA GLN A 137 9.89 0.13 -6.77
C GLN A 137 9.39 1.57 -6.84
N ARG A 138 10.23 2.51 -7.28
CA ARG A 138 9.83 3.91 -7.52
C ARG A 138 8.67 4.02 -8.50
N LEU A 139 8.66 3.23 -9.56
CA LEU A 139 7.56 3.19 -10.52
C LEU A 139 6.26 2.67 -9.89
N GLY A 140 6.34 1.67 -9.00
CA GLY A 140 5.20 1.18 -8.20
C GLY A 140 4.63 2.26 -7.29
N ILE A 141 5.51 3.02 -6.61
CA ILE A 141 5.08 4.16 -5.79
C ILE A 141 4.41 5.23 -6.67
N ALA A 142 4.98 5.56 -7.83
CA ALA A 142 4.36 6.48 -8.77
C ALA A 142 2.96 6.02 -9.19
N GLN A 143 2.80 4.73 -9.52
CA GLN A 143 1.49 4.13 -9.83
C GLN A 143 0.50 4.33 -8.68
N ALA A 144 0.92 4.07 -7.45
CA ALA A 144 0.04 4.16 -6.28
C ALA A 144 -0.45 5.59 -6.02
N ILE A 145 0.39 6.61 -6.27
CA ILE A 145 0.07 8.02 -5.92
C ILE A 145 -0.42 8.87 -7.08
N MET A 146 -0.30 8.42 -8.34
CA MET A 146 -0.52 9.27 -9.52
C MET A 146 -1.94 9.83 -9.65
N GLU A 147 -2.97 9.11 -9.16
CA GLU A 147 -4.36 9.56 -9.18
C GLU A 147 -4.77 10.32 -7.91
N ASN A 148 -3.79 10.74 -7.10
CA ASN A 148 -3.99 11.47 -5.85
C ASN A 148 -5.01 10.76 -4.91
N PRO A 149 -4.80 9.50 -4.54
CA PRO A 149 -5.73 8.77 -3.69
C PRO A 149 -5.80 9.36 -2.28
N ASP A 150 -6.91 9.09 -1.58
CA ASP A 150 -7.10 9.48 -0.18
C ASP A 150 -6.41 8.49 0.77
N ILE A 151 -6.29 7.25 0.34
CA ILE A 151 -5.75 6.14 1.11
C ILE A 151 -4.63 5.45 0.33
N LEU A 152 -3.54 5.11 1.02
CA LEU A 152 -2.42 4.36 0.48
C LEU A 152 -2.21 3.06 1.28
N ILE A 153 -2.03 1.96 0.57
CA ILE A 153 -1.65 0.66 1.13
C ILE A 153 -0.34 0.24 0.49
N LEU A 154 0.72 0.20 1.31
CA LEU A 154 2.09 0.04 0.85
C LEU A 154 2.76 -1.15 1.53
N ASP A 155 2.92 -2.24 0.80
CA ASP A 155 3.63 -3.44 1.26
C ASP A 155 5.10 -3.33 0.85
N GLU A 156 5.99 -3.17 1.84
CA GLU A 156 7.44 -3.07 1.69
C GLU A 156 7.90 -2.01 0.65
N PRO A 157 7.46 -0.74 0.76
CA PRO A 157 7.71 0.26 -0.28
C PRO A 157 9.19 0.66 -0.42
N PHE A 158 10.04 0.33 0.54
CA PHE A 158 11.48 0.66 0.53
C PHE A 158 12.36 -0.44 -0.06
N ASN A 159 11.78 -1.59 -0.41
CA ASN A 159 12.54 -2.72 -0.93
C ASN A 159 13.31 -2.36 -2.22
N GLY A 160 14.60 -2.67 -2.23
CA GLY A 160 15.49 -2.45 -3.40
C GLY A 160 15.89 -0.99 -3.64
N LEU A 161 15.49 -0.07 -2.77
CA LEU A 161 15.98 1.31 -2.78
C LEU A 161 17.38 1.37 -2.14
N ASP A 162 18.22 2.26 -2.64
CA ASP A 162 19.45 2.64 -1.98
C ASP A 162 19.17 3.59 -0.80
N ARG A 163 20.21 3.91 -0.01
CA ARG A 163 20.08 4.75 1.17
C ARG A 163 19.44 6.12 0.86
N TYR A 164 19.79 6.73 -0.27
CA TYR A 164 19.23 8.03 -0.66
C TYR A 164 17.76 7.89 -1.08
N GLY A 165 17.45 6.84 -1.86
CA GLY A 165 16.09 6.53 -2.25
C GLY A 165 15.15 6.27 -1.09
N VAL A 166 15.63 5.60 -0.03
CA VAL A 166 14.84 5.41 1.20
C VAL A 166 14.50 6.76 1.83
N VAL A 167 15.47 7.67 1.96
CA VAL A 167 15.24 9.01 2.53
C VAL A 167 14.22 9.80 1.70
N GLU A 168 14.39 9.83 0.37
CA GLU A 168 13.47 10.54 -0.52
C GLU A 168 12.03 10.01 -0.42
N ILE A 169 11.85 8.69 -0.37
CA ILE A 169 10.51 8.09 -0.27
C ILE A 169 9.92 8.30 1.13
N ARG A 170 10.70 8.25 2.21
CA ARG A 170 10.23 8.60 3.55
C ARG A 170 9.69 10.04 3.60
N GLU A 171 10.42 11.00 3.04
CA GLU A 171 9.97 12.39 2.98
C GLU A 171 8.71 12.55 2.13
N LEU A 172 8.60 11.83 1.01
CA LEU A 172 7.38 11.79 0.21
C LEU A 172 6.18 11.26 1.02
N LEU A 173 6.35 10.18 1.80
CA LEU A 173 5.27 9.63 2.63
C LEU A 173 4.87 10.59 3.76
N LYS A 174 5.82 11.29 4.40
CA LYS A 174 5.54 12.35 5.38
C LYS A 174 4.73 13.49 4.77
N GLN A 175 5.08 13.90 3.54
CA GLN A 175 4.32 14.93 2.83
C GLN A 175 2.89 14.46 2.52
N LEU A 176 2.72 13.23 2.02
CA LEU A 176 1.39 12.67 1.73
C LEU A 176 0.55 12.56 3.00
N LYS A 177 1.16 12.20 4.15
CA LYS A 177 0.50 12.26 5.46
C LYS A 177 0.07 13.69 5.80
N ALA A 178 0.96 14.68 5.64
CA ALA A 178 0.64 16.09 5.90
C ALA A 178 -0.48 16.62 4.98
N ASP A 179 -0.57 16.09 3.74
CA ASP A 179 -1.65 16.35 2.79
C ASP A 179 -2.98 15.63 3.17
N GLY A 180 -3.04 14.99 4.35
CA GLY A 180 -4.25 14.35 4.89
C GLY A 180 -4.47 12.91 4.44
N LYS A 181 -3.51 12.26 3.76
CA LYS A 181 -3.67 10.87 3.32
C LYS A 181 -3.61 9.89 4.49
N ALA A 182 -4.48 8.89 4.52
CA ALA A 182 -4.37 7.76 5.42
C ALA A 182 -3.46 6.69 4.79
N ILE A 183 -2.42 6.25 5.50
CA ILE A 183 -1.41 5.34 4.94
C ILE A 183 -1.29 4.10 5.81
N LEU A 184 -1.51 2.92 5.22
CA LEU A 184 -1.16 1.63 5.82
C LEU A 184 0.19 1.18 5.25
N LEU A 185 1.17 1.03 6.11
CA LEU A 185 2.55 0.70 5.77
C LEU A 185 2.96 -0.64 6.37
N ALA A 186 3.40 -1.60 5.57
CA ALA A 186 4.16 -2.75 6.06
C ALA A 186 5.63 -2.56 5.76
N SER A 187 6.49 -2.76 6.76
CA SER A 187 7.93 -2.84 6.61
C SER A 187 8.51 -3.83 7.62
N HIS A 188 9.55 -4.54 7.21
CA HIS A 188 10.33 -5.40 8.09
C HIS A 188 11.50 -4.63 8.76
N ASN A 189 11.75 -3.38 8.36
CA ASN A 189 12.77 -2.52 8.93
C ASN A 189 12.16 -1.69 10.06
N ALA A 190 12.61 -1.93 11.30
CA ALA A 190 12.13 -1.22 12.49
C ALA A 190 12.29 0.31 12.38
N GLN A 191 13.37 0.79 11.74
CA GLN A 191 13.63 2.22 11.56
C GLN A 191 12.58 2.91 10.67
N ASP A 192 12.06 2.21 9.63
CA ASP A 192 11.00 2.77 8.78
C ASP A 192 9.71 2.97 9.59
N ILE A 193 9.41 2.02 10.46
CA ILE A 193 8.23 2.05 11.31
C ILE A 193 8.36 3.16 12.37
N GLU A 194 9.50 3.24 13.04
CA GLU A 194 9.77 4.23 14.08
C GLU A 194 9.76 5.67 13.53
N ASP A 195 10.34 5.89 12.33
CA ASP A 195 10.45 7.21 11.71
C ASP A 195 9.15 7.74 11.10
N LEU A 196 8.22 6.84 10.71
CA LEU A 196 7.06 7.20 9.90
C LEU A 196 5.72 6.97 10.58
N CYS A 197 5.57 5.90 11.36
CA CYS A 197 4.26 5.46 11.82
C CYS A 197 3.81 6.17 13.10
N ASP A 198 2.54 6.56 13.13
CA ASP A 198 1.90 7.15 14.32
C ASP A 198 1.44 6.06 15.29
N ASP A 199 1.07 4.89 14.76
CA ASP A 199 0.66 3.72 15.52
C ASP A 199 1.06 2.46 14.77
N VAL A 200 1.17 1.33 15.48
CA VAL A 200 1.70 0.07 14.93
C VAL A 200 0.93 -1.14 15.44
N ARG A 201 0.60 -2.05 14.52
CA ARG A 201 0.08 -3.37 14.86
C ARG A 201 1.11 -4.45 14.56
N ASP A 202 1.46 -5.22 15.58
CA ASP A 202 2.27 -6.43 15.42
C ASP A 202 1.36 -7.64 15.16
N LEU A 203 1.56 -8.28 14.00
CA LEU A 203 0.85 -9.51 13.63
C LEU A 203 1.59 -10.79 14.04
N THR A 204 2.76 -10.69 14.67
CA THR A 204 3.45 -11.87 15.23
C THR A 204 2.80 -12.34 16.51
N TRP A 205 2.10 -11.44 17.21
CA TRP A 205 1.47 -11.73 18.49
C TRP A 205 0.16 -12.52 18.25
N LYS A 206 0.27 -13.85 18.30
CA LYS A 206 -0.90 -14.73 18.48
C LYS A 206 -1.19 -14.72 19.98
N GLU A 207 -2.35 -14.21 20.41
CA GLU A 207 -2.77 -14.40 21.80
C GLU A 207 -2.65 -15.89 22.12
N GLU A 208 -1.84 -16.22 23.16
CA GLU A 208 -1.76 -17.58 23.65
C GLU A 208 -3.20 -18.05 23.95
N ARG A 209 -3.60 -19.14 23.30
CA ARG A 209 -4.86 -19.80 23.63
C ARG A 209 -4.87 -20.02 25.12
N LYS A 210 -5.71 -19.30 25.86
CA LYS A 210 -6.16 -19.77 27.16
C LYS A 210 -7.01 -21.00 26.88
N ASP A 211 -6.36 -22.15 26.80
CA ASP A 211 -7.03 -23.43 26.91
C ASP A 211 -7.77 -23.46 28.25
N LYS A 212 -9.10 -23.42 28.16
CA LYS A 212 -10.00 -23.82 29.23
C LYS A 212 -10.76 -25.04 28.79
#